data_1baac33e43ed87a764c398be5aa216a2
#
_entry.id   1baac33e43ed87a764c398be5aa216a2
#
_cell.length_a   1.000
_cell.length_b   1.000
_cell.length_c   1.000
_cell.angle_alpha   90.00
_cell.angle_beta   90.00
_cell.angle_gamma   90.00
#
_symmetry.space_group_name_H-M   'P 1'
#
loop_
_entity.id
_entity.type
_entity.pdbx_description
1 polymer ?
#
loop_
_entity_poly.entity_id
_entity_poly.type
_entity_poly.pdbx_seq_one_letter_code
_entity_poly.pdbx_strand_id
1 'polypeptide(L)'
;ILSGLVGSEMCIRDSFHWDYPTGLLDRGGWLHRDSPAWFADYTAAVAQRLGDRIQDWMTLNEPQCFIGLGYGSGIHAPGQKLPVRQQLKMVRNVQLAHGMSVSTLRAVCARMPCIGWAPVGIVWYPHTSKPADIRAARTATMACEKNHLFNNTLWSDPVVLGRVAPEARRAYGKLLPKYSDGDLRIMAQPMDFYGVNIYQGTPVKGGKKGKAQPVPFAPGNPRTAFHWNVTPESLRWGPKFLHERYGLPVFITENGLSNTDWVAEDGRVHDPQRIDFTRRYLRELRKAVGEGVPVKGYFHWSLLDNFEWAEGYKQRFGLIHVDYQTFRRTPKDSYYWYRDVIRRRGQGI
;
A
#
# COMPACT_ATOMS: atom_id res chain seq x y z
N ILE A 1 -9.25 -2.33 17.81
CA ILE A 1 -8.56 -2.09 16.52
C ILE A 1 -9.49 -1.41 15.52
N LEU A 2 -10.80 -1.62 15.59
CA LEU A 2 -11.77 -1.06 14.64
C LEU A 2 -12.58 0.12 15.19
N SER A 3 -12.22 0.68 16.35
CA SER A 3 -12.99 1.72 17.04
C SER A 3 -12.87 3.11 16.43
N GLY A 4 -12.01 3.29 15.42
CA GLY A 4 -11.70 4.58 14.84
C GLY A 4 -12.31 4.88 13.46
N LEU A 5 -13.13 3.99 12.90
CA LEU A 5 -13.57 4.10 11.51
C LEU A 5 -14.97 4.73 11.33
N VAL A 6 -15.54 5.35 12.34
CA VAL A 6 -16.85 6.00 12.26
C VAL A 6 -16.73 7.44 12.74
N GLY A 7 -16.57 8.34 11.80
CA GLY A 7 -16.58 9.78 12.03
C GLY A 7 -15.59 10.51 11.13
N SER A 8 -15.91 11.73 10.81
CA SER A 8 -15.09 12.67 10.03
C SER A 8 -13.71 12.98 10.64
N GLU A 9 -13.36 12.36 11.75
CA GLU A 9 -12.17 12.66 12.54
C GLU A 9 -10.96 11.76 12.22
N MET A 10 -11.14 10.70 11.40
CA MET A 10 -10.05 9.87 10.90
C MET A 10 -9.83 10.08 9.42
N CYS A 11 -9.43 11.27 9.07
CA CYS A 11 -8.89 11.54 7.75
C CYS A 11 -7.41 11.19 7.75
N ILE A 12 -7.07 9.93 7.46
CA ILE A 12 -5.75 9.65 6.90
C ILE A 12 -5.80 10.23 5.49
N ARG A 13 -4.92 11.20 5.22
CA ARG A 13 -4.86 11.85 3.92
C ARG A 13 -3.62 11.41 3.17
N ASP A 14 -3.83 10.75 2.04
CA ASP A 14 -2.78 10.59 1.03
C ASP A 14 -2.48 11.95 0.44
N SER A 15 -1.25 12.44 0.64
CA SER A 15 -0.85 13.70 0.02
C SER A 15 -0.68 13.53 -1.49
N PHE A 16 -0.30 12.32 -1.95
CA PHE A 16 -0.18 12.00 -3.36
C PHE A 16 -0.73 10.60 -3.68
N HIS A 17 -1.75 10.57 -4.55
CA HIS A 17 -2.37 9.35 -5.04
C HIS A 17 -2.38 9.33 -6.58
N TRP A 18 -1.17 9.44 -7.16
CA TRP A 18 -0.74 9.22 -8.53
C TRP A 18 -1.02 10.33 -9.55
N ASP A 19 -1.97 11.21 -9.30
CA ASP A 19 -2.23 12.36 -10.18
C ASP A 19 -1.04 13.33 -10.16
N TYR A 20 -0.38 13.47 -11.32
CA TYR A 20 0.80 14.32 -11.46
C TYR A 20 0.52 15.48 -12.40
N PRO A 21 0.78 16.75 -12.01
CA PRO A 21 0.53 17.90 -12.87
C PRO A 21 1.34 17.83 -14.17
N THR A 22 0.66 17.99 -15.32
CA THR A 22 1.30 17.89 -16.64
C THR A 22 2.43 18.91 -16.82
N GLY A 23 2.26 20.15 -16.33
CA GLY A 23 3.32 21.15 -16.39
C GLY A 23 4.59 20.80 -15.62
N LEU A 24 4.52 19.95 -14.58
CA LEU A 24 5.69 19.41 -13.90
C LEU A 24 6.24 18.18 -14.65
N LEU A 25 5.36 17.40 -15.27
CA LEU A 25 5.77 16.27 -16.11
C LEU A 25 6.59 16.75 -17.30
N ASP A 26 6.17 17.84 -17.98
CA ASP A 26 6.88 18.44 -19.12
C ASP A 26 8.28 18.97 -18.72
N ARG A 27 8.47 19.30 -17.44
CA ARG A 27 9.76 19.69 -16.87
C ARG A 27 10.62 18.48 -16.45
N GLY A 28 10.19 17.26 -16.72
CA GLY A 28 10.90 16.01 -16.42
C GLY A 28 10.31 15.18 -15.28
N GLY A 29 9.22 15.61 -14.65
CA GLY A 29 8.48 14.85 -13.64
C GLY A 29 9.35 14.35 -12.49
N TRP A 30 9.11 13.12 -12.05
CA TRP A 30 9.89 12.49 -10.97
C TRP A 30 11.37 12.30 -11.30
N LEU A 31 11.76 12.38 -12.58
CA LEU A 31 13.17 12.29 -12.97
C LEU A 31 13.95 13.60 -12.76
N HIS A 32 13.24 14.73 -12.69
CA HIS A 32 13.85 16.02 -12.46
C HIS A 32 14.43 16.11 -11.04
N ARG A 33 15.62 16.72 -10.92
CA ARG A 33 16.36 16.82 -9.64
C ARG A 33 15.58 17.59 -8.54
N ASP A 34 14.75 18.54 -8.93
CA ASP A 34 13.98 19.39 -8.03
C ASP A 34 12.60 18.83 -7.71
N SER A 35 12.22 17.66 -8.26
CA SER A 35 10.91 17.03 -7.99
C SER A 35 10.64 16.80 -6.49
N PRO A 36 11.63 16.47 -5.64
CA PRO A 36 11.41 16.38 -4.19
C PRO A 36 10.98 17.73 -3.57
N ALA A 37 11.58 18.83 -4.01
CA ALA A 37 11.23 20.17 -3.53
C ALA A 37 9.83 20.58 -3.99
N TRP A 38 9.48 20.35 -5.26
CA TRP A 38 8.13 20.64 -5.77
C TRP A 38 7.05 19.91 -4.98
N PHE A 39 7.33 18.65 -4.59
CA PHE A 39 6.39 17.89 -3.79
C PHE A 39 6.30 18.41 -2.34
N ALA A 40 7.41 18.85 -1.76
CA ALA A 40 7.41 19.48 -0.44
C ALA A 40 6.63 20.81 -0.44
N ASP A 41 6.75 21.63 -1.50
CA ASP A 41 5.97 22.87 -1.67
C ASP A 41 4.47 22.58 -1.76
N TYR A 42 4.09 21.56 -2.54
CA TYR A 42 2.71 21.09 -2.59
C TYR A 42 2.22 20.62 -1.22
N THR A 43 3.03 19.83 -0.50
CA THR A 43 2.71 19.37 0.84
C THR A 43 2.50 20.54 1.80
N ALA A 44 3.34 21.58 1.72
CA ALA A 44 3.18 22.80 2.52
C ALA A 44 1.83 23.48 2.25
N ALA A 45 1.47 23.65 0.98
CA ALA A 45 0.20 24.28 0.60
C ALA A 45 -1.02 23.49 1.11
N VAL A 46 -0.97 22.15 1.07
CA VAL A 46 -2.04 21.30 1.59
C VAL A 46 -2.08 21.37 3.13
N ALA A 47 -0.93 21.31 3.80
CA ALA A 47 -0.82 21.38 5.25
C ALA A 47 -1.30 22.71 5.82
N GLN A 48 -1.01 23.83 5.15
CA GLN A 48 -1.51 25.15 5.53
C GLN A 48 -3.05 25.25 5.49
N ARG A 49 -3.68 24.54 4.57
CA ARG A 49 -5.14 24.58 4.40
C ARG A 49 -5.91 23.56 5.26
N LEU A 50 -5.28 22.41 5.54
CA LEU A 50 -5.96 21.26 6.14
C LEU A 50 -5.31 20.76 7.44
N GLY A 51 -4.14 21.27 7.81
CA GLY A 51 -3.36 20.81 8.96
C GLY A 51 -3.98 21.12 10.33
N ASP A 52 -5.04 21.92 10.37
CA ASP A 52 -5.88 22.14 11.56
C ASP A 52 -6.93 21.03 11.76
N ARG A 53 -7.28 20.29 10.70
CA ARG A 53 -8.36 19.29 10.65
C ARG A 53 -7.86 17.88 10.49
N ILE A 54 -6.73 17.66 9.80
CA ILE A 54 -6.15 16.35 9.53
C ILE A 54 -5.02 16.11 10.52
N GLN A 55 -5.08 15.00 11.24
CA GLN A 55 -4.02 14.59 12.15
C GLN A 55 -3.13 13.51 11.53
N ASP A 56 -3.72 12.55 10.82
CA ASP A 56 -2.98 11.41 10.26
C ASP A 56 -2.68 11.65 8.77
N TRP A 57 -1.40 11.59 8.40
CA TRP A 57 -0.92 11.91 7.06
C TRP A 57 -0.13 10.74 6.46
N MET A 58 -0.43 10.41 5.22
CA MET A 58 0.42 9.58 4.38
C MET A 58 1.01 10.45 3.27
N THR A 59 2.33 10.46 3.17
CA THR A 59 3.00 11.32 2.18
C THR A 59 2.75 10.87 0.75
N LEU A 60 2.94 9.58 0.48
CA LEU A 60 2.88 8.98 -0.86
C LEU A 60 2.21 7.61 -0.78
N ASN A 61 1.25 7.39 -1.68
CA ASN A 61 0.61 6.09 -1.87
C ASN A 61 1.27 5.32 -3.01
N GLU A 62 1.64 4.08 -2.76
CA GLU A 62 2.12 3.08 -3.71
C GLU A 62 3.17 3.59 -4.72
N PRO A 63 4.34 4.02 -4.27
CA PRO A 63 5.36 4.51 -5.18
C PRO A 63 5.83 3.45 -6.18
N GLN A 64 5.66 2.18 -5.86
CA GLN A 64 5.88 1.06 -6.79
C GLN A 64 4.99 1.17 -8.03
N CYS A 65 3.73 1.58 -7.83
CA CYS A 65 2.75 1.66 -8.91
C CYS A 65 3.00 2.87 -9.79
N PHE A 66 3.03 4.08 -9.27
CA PHE A 66 3.16 5.24 -10.14
C PHE A 66 4.52 5.36 -10.83
N ILE A 67 5.60 4.80 -10.26
CA ILE A 67 6.90 4.69 -10.96
C ILE A 67 6.96 3.43 -11.81
N GLY A 68 6.65 2.25 -11.26
CA GLY A 68 6.82 0.99 -11.98
C GLY A 68 5.82 0.82 -13.13
N LEU A 69 4.56 1.19 -12.92
CA LEU A 69 3.52 1.07 -13.96
C LEU A 69 3.47 2.31 -14.86
N GLY A 70 3.74 3.50 -14.33
CA GLY A 70 3.71 4.72 -15.12
C GLY A 70 4.94 4.95 -16.00
N TYR A 71 6.12 4.59 -15.50
CA TYR A 71 7.39 4.82 -16.18
C TYR A 71 8.18 3.54 -16.54
N GLY A 72 7.74 2.39 -16.05
CA GLY A 72 8.36 1.10 -16.34
C GLY A 72 7.61 0.33 -17.43
N SER A 73 6.41 -0.14 -17.11
CA SER A 73 5.56 -0.87 -18.07
C SER A 73 4.77 0.05 -19.01
N GLY A 74 4.50 1.29 -18.60
CA GLY A 74 3.68 2.23 -19.35
C GLY A 74 2.19 1.94 -19.33
N ILE A 75 1.72 1.12 -18.39
CA ILE A 75 0.29 0.76 -18.26
C ILE A 75 -0.50 1.92 -17.63
N HIS A 76 0.10 2.64 -16.68
CA HIS A 76 -0.50 3.82 -16.06
C HIS A 76 0.07 5.11 -16.65
N ALA A 77 -0.60 6.25 -16.39
CA ALA A 77 -0.04 7.55 -16.72
C ALA A 77 1.34 7.74 -16.05
N PRO A 78 2.30 8.38 -16.74
CA PRO A 78 2.22 9.03 -18.05
C PRO A 78 2.46 8.10 -19.26
N GLY A 79 2.46 6.78 -19.08
CA GLY A 79 2.57 5.82 -20.17
C GLY A 79 3.99 5.64 -20.75
N GLN A 80 5.01 6.04 -20.00
CA GLN A 80 6.41 5.95 -20.44
C GLN A 80 7.00 4.56 -20.18
N LYS A 81 8.00 4.18 -20.98
CA LYS A 81 8.76 2.92 -20.83
C LYS A 81 10.24 3.24 -20.71
N LEU A 82 10.66 3.64 -19.54
CA LEU A 82 12.03 4.06 -19.27
C LEU A 82 12.91 2.91 -18.78
N PRO A 83 14.22 2.91 -19.08
CA PRO A 83 15.15 1.93 -18.52
C PRO A 83 15.16 1.93 -16.98
N VAL A 84 15.40 0.76 -16.38
CA VAL A 84 15.45 0.58 -14.92
C VAL A 84 16.38 1.59 -14.24
N ARG A 85 17.51 1.95 -14.85
CA ARG A 85 18.42 2.97 -14.31
C ARG A 85 17.73 4.33 -14.10
N GLN A 86 16.86 4.74 -15.00
CA GLN A 86 16.11 6.00 -14.86
C GLN A 86 15.00 5.86 -13.82
N GLN A 87 14.31 4.73 -13.80
CA GLN A 87 13.31 4.44 -12.76
C GLN A 87 13.94 4.47 -11.37
N LEU A 88 15.14 3.91 -11.17
CA LEU A 88 15.85 3.94 -9.89
C LEU A 88 16.28 5.35 -9.46
N LYS A 89 16.54 6.27 -10.41
CA LYS A 89 16.73 7.70 -10.07
C LYS A 89 15.43 8.32 -9.55
N MET A 90 14.28 7.97 -10.16
CA MET A 90 12.96 8.40 -9.66
C MET A 90 12.68 7.84 -8.27
N VAL A 91 13.01 6.56 -8.02
CA VAL A 91 12.91 5.94 -6.68
C VAL A 91 13.60 6.82 -5.63
N ARG A 92 14.86 7.21 -5.90
CA ARG A 92 15.62 8.09 -4.99
C ARG A 92 14.94 9.45 -4.80
N ASN A 93 14.43 10.06 -5.87
CA ASN A 93 13.75 11.35 -5.79
C ASN A 93 12.43 11.26 -4.99
N VAL A 94 11.65 10.20 -5.18
CA VAL A 94 10.42 9.93 -4.43
C VAL A 94 10.73 9.72 -2.93
N GLN A 95 11.81 9.02 -2.60
CA GLN A 95 12.25 8.85 -1.20
C GLN A 95 12.68 10.18 -0.57
N LEU A 96 13.38 11.04 -1.32
CA LEU A 96 13.69 12.40 -0.86
C LEU A 96 12.44 13.25 -0.68
N ALA A 97 11.47 13.15 -1.62
CA ALA A 97 10.19 13.84 -1.53
C ALA A 97 9.43 13.43 -0.26
N HIS A 98 9.43 12.14 0.08
CA HIS A 98 8.87 11.65 1.34
C HIS A 98 9.50 12.37 2.55
N GLY A 99 10.82 12.30 2.69
CA GLY A 99 11.49 12.88 3.86
C GLY A 99 11.33 14.39 3.96
N MET A 100 11.41 15.12 2.84
CA MET A 100 11.13 16.56 2.80
C MET A 100 9.70 16.86 3.22
N SER A 101 8.72 16.07 2.76
CA SER A 101 7.32 16.23 3.15
C SER A 101 7.08 15.96 4.63
N VAL A 102 7.74 14.96 5.22
CA VAL A 102 7.67 14.74 6.67
C VAL A 102 8.13 15.97 7.45
N SER A 103 9.29 16.55 7.07
CA SER A 103 9.79 17.78 7.69
C SER A 103 8.83 18.96 7.50
N THR A 104 8.26 19.10 6.31
CA THR A 104 7.30 20.15 5.97
C THR A 104 6.02 20.01 6.81
N LEU A 105 5.43 18.83 6.90
CA LEU A 105 4.23 18.59 7.70
C LEU A 105 4.45 18.94 9.17
N ARG A 106 5.59 18.54 9.75
CA ARG A 106 5.93 18.86 11.14
C ARG A 106 6.14 20.35 11.39
N ALA A 107 6.62 21.09 10.38
CA ALA A 107 6.84 22.53 10.48
C ALA A 107 5.56 23.37 10.27
N VAL A 108 4.61 22.88 9.48
CA VAL A 108 3.49 23.68 8.96
C VAL A 108 2.16 23.34 9.65
N CYS A 109 1.91 22.08 10.03
CA CYS A 109 0.65 21.70 10.67
C CYS A 109 0.48 22.37 12.02
N ALA A 110 -0.71 22.92 12.28
CA ALA A 110 -1.06 23.57 13.55
C ALA A 110 -1.07 22.61 14.74
N ARG A 111 -1.31 21.33 14.49
CA ARG A 111 -1.24 20.24 15.47
C ARG A 111 -0.13 19.28 15.06
N MET A 112 0.50 18.63 16.07
CA MET A 112 1.52 17.62 15.79
C MET A 112 0.94 16.51 14.91
N PRO A 113 1.39 16.37 13.66
CA PRO A 113 0.88 15.37 12.73
C PRO A 113 1.42 13.98 13.07
N CYS A 114 0.59 12.97 12.90
CA CYS A 114 0.97 11.55 12.88
C CYS A 114 1.26 11.17 11.43
N ILE A 115 2.50 10.83 11.11
CA ILE A 115 2.97 10.73 9.72
C ILE A 115 3.47 9.33 9.40
N GLY A 116 3.03 8.83 8.25
CA GLY A 116 3.55 7.62 7.63
C GLY A 116 3.60 7.73 6.10
N TRP A 117 3.74 6.60 5.45
CA TRP A 117 3.58 6.44 4.02
C TRP A 117 2.87 5.12 3.71
N ALA A 118 2.46 4.86 2.47
CA ALA A 118 1.65 3.70 2.12
C ALA A 118 2.18 2.97 0.88
N PRO A 119 3.28 2.21 0.95
CA PRO A 119 3.75 1.39 -0.16
C PRO A 119 2.86 0.15 -0.39
N VAL A 120 2.97 -0.44 -1.57
CA VAL A 120 2.48 -1.79 -1.82
C VAL A 120 3.23 -2.79 -0.94
N GLY A 121 2.51 -3.63 -0.23
CA GLY A 121 3.06 -4.74 0.53
C GLY A 121 3.24 -5.98 -0.34
N ILE A 122 4.46 -6.28 -0.73
CA ILE A 122 4.80 -7.52 -1.43
C ILE A 122 4.97 -8.62 -0.38
N VAL A 123 3.99 -9.51 -0.31
CA VAL A 123 3.94 -10.51 0.77
C VAL A 123 4.18 -11.91 0.21
N TRP A 124 5.16 -12.58 0.81
CA TRP A 124 5.33 -14.01 0.72
C TRP A 124 4.96 -14.59 2.08
N TYR A 125 4.11 -15.62 2.12
CA TYR A 125 3.67 -16.22 3.37
C TYR A 125 4.03 -17.70 3.44
N PRO A 126 4.28 -18.26 4.65
CA PRO A 126 4.71 -19.64 4.79
C PRO A 126 3.57 -20.61 4.45
N HIS A 127 3.88 -21.62 3.64
CA HIS A 127 2.93 -22.68 3.28
C HIS A 127 2.50 -23.51 4.50
N THR A 128 3.39 -23.67 5.48
CA THR A 128 3.10 -24.35 6.74
C THR A 128 3.65 -23.55 7.92
N SER A 129 3.29 -23.93 9.15
CA SER A 129 3.84 -23.34 10.38
C SER A 129 5.27 -23.77 10.72
N LYS A 130 5.93 -24.54 9.85
CA LYS A 130 7.32 -24.97 10.08
C LYS A 130 8.28 -23.77 10.10
N PRO A 131 9.25 -23.73 11.04
CA PRO A 131 10.21 -22.62 11.10
C PRO A 131 10.98 -22.38 9.79
N ALA A 132 11.24 -23.42 9.00
CA ALA A 132 11.91 -23.31 7.70
C ALA A 132 11.06 -22.52 6.68
N ASP A 133 9.74 -22.77 6.64
CA ASP A 133 8.81 -22.08 5.74
C ASP A 133 8.65 -20.62 6.16
N ILE A 134 8.57 -20.36 7.47
CA ILE A 134 8.47 -18.98 8.02
C ILE A 134 9.73 -18.19 7.67
N ARG A 135 10.92 -18.75 7.85
CA ARG A 135 12.17 -18.07 7.46
C ARG A 135 12.24 -17.82 5.96
N ALA A 136 11.83 -18.79 5.14
CA ALA A 136 11.80 -18.63 3.68
C ALA A 136 10.84 -17.52 3.25
N ALA A 137 9.65 -17.47 3.83
CA ALA A 137 8.65 -16.43 3.57
C ALA A 137 9.16 -15.02 3.94
N ARG A 138 9.76 -14.89 5.14
CA ARG A 138 10.38 -13.61 5.57
C ARG A 138 11.48 -13.18 4.62
N THR A 139 12.39 -14.09 4.24
CA THR A 139 13.49 -13.79 3.32
C THR A 139 12.96 -13.36 1.95
N ALA A 140 11.94 -14.05 1.43
CA ALA A 140 11.32 -13.70 0.14
C ALA A 140 10.58 -12.35 0.19
N THR A 141 9.85 -12.07 1.28
CA THR A 141 9.17 -10.77 1.48
C THR A 141 10.17 -9.60 1.48
N MET A 142 11.38 -9.80 1.98
CA MET A 142 12.42 -8.76 2.04
C MET A 142 13.37 -8.77 0.83
N ALA A 143 13.25 -9.74 -0.06
CA ALA A 143 14.11 -9.82 -1.25
C ALA A 143 13.83 -8.68 -2.24
N CYS A 144 14.84 -8.33 -3.03
CA CYS A 144 14.70 -7.48 -4.20
C CYS A 144 14.96 -8.28 -5.48
N GLU A 145 14.12 -8.05 -6.47
CA GLU A 145 14.28 -8.56 -7.83
C GLU A 145 14.61 -7.41 -8.79
N LYS A 146 15.59 -7.63 -9.67
CA LYS A 146 16.12 -6.57 -10.53
C LYS A 146 15.20 -6.15 -11.69
N ASN A 147 14.19 -6.97 -12.01
CA ASN A 147 13.40 -6.79 -13.24
C ASN A 147 12.18 -5.88 -13.05
N HIS A 148 11.86 -5.51 -11.81
CA HIS A 148 10.72 -4.66 -11.48
C HIS A 148 10.98 -3.91 -10.16
N LEU A 149 10.16 -2.88 -9.89
CA LEU A 149 10.28 -2.05 -8.67
C LEU A 149 9.37 -2.52 -7.51
N PHE A 150 8.61 -3.62 -7.68
CA PHE A 150 7.74 -4.15 -6.65
C PHE A 150 8.54 -4.96 -5.61
N ASN A 151 9.28 -4.24 -4.78
CA ASN A 151 10.15 -4.76 -3.73
C ASN A 151 9.98 -3.91 -2.47
N ASN A 152 9.77 -4.52 -1.31
CA ASN A 152 9.56 -3.76 -0.07
C ASN A 152 10.81 -2.96 0.34
N THR A 153 11.96 -3.63 0.42
CA THR A 153 13.18 -3.06 1.01
C THR A 153 13.86 -2.01 0.15
N LEU A 154 13.70 -2.06 -1.18
CA LEU A 154 14.18 -1.01 -2.07
C LEU A 154 13.60 0.36 -1.68
N TRP A 155 12.31 0.38 -1.37
CA TRP A 155 11.58 1.60 -1.06
C TRP A 155 11.69 2.00 0.40
N SER A 156 11.52 1.04 1.31
CA SER A 156 11.31 1.33 2.73
C SER A 156 12.59 1.45 3.55
N ASP A 157 13.66 0.71 3.23
CA ASP A 157 14.89 0.80 4.04
C ASP A 157 15.49 2.21 4.05
N PRO A 158 15.59 2.95 2.91
CA PRO A 158 16.12 4.31 2.95
C PRO A 158 15.28 5.28 3.77
N VAL A 159 13.95 5.16 3.74
CA VAL A 159 13.03 6.10 4.41
C VAL A 159 12.75 5.74 5.88
N VAL A 160 12.90 4.47 6.26
CA VAL A 160 12.68 4.04 7.65
C VAL A 160 13.99 3.86 8.41
N LEU A 161 14.98 3.24 7.77
CA LEU A 161 16.24 2.84 8.42
C LEU A 161 17.42 3.72 8.05
N GLY A 162 17.25 4.71 7.17
CA GLY A 162 18.34 5.61 6.73
C GLY A 162 19.47 4.88 6.02
N ARG A 163 19.21 3.77 5.37
CA ARG A 163 20.22 2.97 4.67
C ARG A 163 19.68 2.32 3.41
N VAL A 164 20.52 2.15 2.42
CA VAL A 164 20.18 1.35 1.22
C VAL A 164 20.20 -0.14 1.59
N ALA A 165 19.11 -0.83 1.33
CA ALA A 165 18.95 -2.25 1.62
C ALA A 165 20.07 -3.08 0.98
N PRO A 166 20.70 -4.02 1.71
CA PRO A 166 21.65 -4.98 1.13
C PRO A 166 21.03 -5.80 -0.01
N GLU A 167 19.73 -6.11 0.09
CA GLU A 167 18.94 -6.79 -0.92
C GLU A 167 18.90 -5.99 -2.23
N ALA A 168 18.66 -4.69 -2.14
CA ALA A 168 18.64 -3.81 -3.30
C ALA A 168 20.05 -3.66 -3.92
N ARG A 169 21.10 -3.55 -3.08
CA ARG A 169 22.49 -3.53 -3.57
C ARG A 169 22.85 -4.80 -4.35
N ARG A 170 22.44 -5.98 -3.87
CA ARG A 170 22.65 -7.26 -4.58
C ARG A 170 21.89 -7.34 -5.89
N ALA A 171 20.61 -6.90 -5.89
CA ALA A 171 19.75 -7.01 -7.06
C ALA A 171 20.13 -6.03 -8.18
N TYR A 172 20.38 -4.77 -7.85
CA TYR A 172 20.56 -3.70 -8.85
C TYR A 172 22.02 -3.32 -9.07
N GLY A 173 22.93 -3.57 -8.11
CA GLY A 173 24.36 -3.30 -8.27
C GLY A 173 24.66 -1.87 -8.74
N LYS A 174 25.39 -1.76 -9.86
CA LYS A 174 25.79 -0.48 -10.48
C LYS A 174 24.63 0.33 -11.09
N LEU A 175 23.41 -0.22 -11.15
CA LEU A 175 22.23 0.50 -11.63
C LEU A 175 21.66 1.44 -10.56
N LEU A 176 21.91 1.15 -9.26
CA LEU A 176 21.46 2.02 -8.18
C LEU A 176 22.12 3.39 -8.29
N PRO A 177 21.36 4.48 -8.09
CA PRO A 177 21.94 5.80 -7.95
C PRO A 177 22.82 5.86 -6.69
N LYS A 178 23.74 6.85 -6.65
CA LYS A 178 24.46 7.14 -5.42
C LYS A 178 23.48 7.74 -4.39
N TYR A 179 23.53 7.24 -3.18
CA TYR A 179 22.88 7.81 -2.01
C TYR A 179 23.99 8.42 -1.14
N SER A 180 23.98 9.73 -0.97
CA SER A 180 24.87 10.38 0.00
C SER A 180 24.29 10.22 1.42
N ASP A 181 25.14 10.41 2.43
CA ASP A 181 24.69 10.45 3.81
C ASP A 181 23.68 11.57 4.05
N GLY A 182 23.81 12.69 3.31
CA GLY A 182 22.84 13.78 3.30
C GLY A 182 21.48 13.34 2.78
N ASP A 183 21.45 12.61 1.65
CA ASP A 183 20.21 12.07 1.11
C ASP A 183 19.51 11.15 2.12
N LEU A 184 20.26 10.23 2.70
CA LEU A 184 19.70 9.25 3.65
C LEU A 184 19.17 9.92 4.92
N ARG A 185 19.83 10.97 5.41
CA ARG A 185 19.31 11.79 6.54
C ARG A 185 18.02 12.52 6.19
N ILE A 186 17.90 13.04 4.96
CA ILE A 186 16.65 13.67 4.49
C ILE A 186 15.55 12.64 4.37
N MET A 187 15.82 11.48 3.78
CA MET A 187 14.84 10.41 3.55
C MET A 187 14.30 9.83 4.86
N ALA A 188 15.17 9.60 5.84
CA ALA A 188 14.86 8.92 7.10
C ALA A 188 14.34 9.86 8.18
N GLN A 189 13.44 10.78 7.81
CA GLN A 189 12.74 11.56 8.83
C GLN A 189 11.84 10.64 9.66
N PRO A 190 11.73 10.85 10.99
CA PRO A 190 10.95 9.99 11.86
C PRO A 190 9.49 9.89 11.41
N MET A 191 9.02 8.67 11.23
CA MET A 191 7.61 8.33 10.98
C MET A 191 6.95 7.77 12.22
N ASP A 192 5.64 7.96 12.35
CA ASP A 192 4.85 7.49 13.48
C ASP A 192 4.22 6.12 13.22
N PHE A 193 4.04 5.76 11.95
CA PHE A 193 3.49 4.47 11.52
C PHE A 193 4.01 4.04 10.14
N TYR A 194 3.86 2.76 9.87
CA TYR A 194 4.06 2.16 8.57
C TYR A 194 2.70 1.80 7.98
N GLY A 195 2.22 2.56 7.00
CA GLY A 195 1.06 2.19 6.20
C GLY A 195 1.45 1.15 5.15
N VAL A 196 0.54 0.27 4.78
CA VAL A 196 0.79 -0.72 3.74
C VAL A 196 -0.50 -1.20 3.08
N ASN A 197 -0.49 -1.25 1.75
CA ASN A 197 -1.58 -1.79 0.94
C ASN A 197 -1.30 -3.26 0.63
N ILE A 198 -2.15 -4.17 1.10
CA ILE A 198 -1.96 -5.62 0.90
C ILE A 198 -3.26 -6.24 0.39
N TYR A 199 -3.23 -6.76 -0.83
CA TYR A 199 -4.38 -7.44 -1.45
C TYR A 199 -4.19 -8.93 -1.58
N GLN A 200 -2.96 -9.37 -1.82
CA GLN A 200 -2.62 -10.76 -2.02
C GLN A 200 -1.19 -11.06 -1.58
N GLY A 201 -0.85 -12.35 -1.54
CA GLY A 201 0.49 -12.84 -1.27
C GLY A 201 0.79 -14.14 -2.01
N THR A 202 2.02 -14.60 -1.92
CA THR A 202 2.49 -15.84 -2.54
C THR A 202 2.88 -16.85 -1.47
N PRO A 203 2.34 -18.08 -1.48
CA PRO A 203 2.74 -19.13 -0.56
C PRO A 203 4.13 -19.68 -0.90
N VAL A 204 4.96 -19.90 0.13
CA VAL A 204 6.30 -20.47 -0.05
C VAL A 204 6.62 -21.51 1.00
N LYS A 205 7.49 -22.45 0.64
CA LYS A 205 8.14 -23.39 1.56
C LYS A 205 9.65 -23.21 1.56
N GLY A 206 10.27 -23.64 2.65
CA GLY A 206 11.72 -23.70 2.76
C GLY A 206 12.29 -24.80 1.88
N GLY A 207 13.07 -24.41 0.88
CA GLY A 207 13.76 -25.32 -0.02
C GLY A 207 15.18 -25.66 0.43
N LYS A 208 15.91 -26.36 -0.43
CA LYS A 208 17.33 -26.69 -0.20
C LYS A 208 18.16 -25.42 0.08
N LYS A 209 19.07 -25.48 1.05
CA LYS A 209 19.93 -24.35 1.46
C LYS A 209 19.16 -23.09 1.89
N GLY A 210 17.92 -23.24 2.42
CA GLY A 210 17.12 -22.13 2.91
C GLY A 210 16.49 -21.23 1.82
N LYS A 211 16.58 -21.58 0.56
CA LYS A 211 15.93 -20.82 -0.52
C LYS A 211 14.42 -20.96 -0.44
N ALA A 212 13.72 -19.84 -0.63
CA ALA A 212 12.27 -19.86 -0.76
C ALA A 212 11.86 -20.54 -2.08
N GLN A 213 10.92 -21.48 -1.98
CA GLN A 213 10.31 -22.15 -3.13
C GLN A 213 8.84 -21.78 -3.17
N PRO A 214 8.36 -21.05 -4.21
CA PRO A 214 6.95 -20.80 -4.39
C PRO A 214 6.16 -22.11 -4.42
N VAL A 215 5.01 -22.10 -3.78
CA VAL A 215 4.06 -23.22 -3.85
C VAL A 215 2.97 -22.83 -4.83
N PRO A 216 2.74 -23.62 -5.90
CA PRO A 216 1.65 -23.34 -6.83
C PRO A 216 0.29 -23.33 -6.10
N PHE A 217 -0.59 -22.43 -6.50
CA PHE A 217 -1.98 -22.47 -6.03
C PHE A 217 -2.68 -23.71 -6.56
N ALA A 218 -3.59 -24.25 -5.75
CA ALA A 218 -4.40 -25.39 -6.17
C ALA A 218 -5.26 -25.01 -7.41
N PRO A 219 -5.58 -25.98 -8.28
CA PRO A 219 -6.59 -25.79 -9.31
C PRO A 219 -7.90 -25.27 -8.69
N GLY A 220 -8.51 -24.26 -9.30
CA GLY A 220 -9.75 -23.67 -8.77
C GLY A 220 -9.56 -22.73 -7.56
N ASN A 221 -8.32 -22.35 -7.21
CA ASN A 221 -8.10 -21.35 -6.16
C ASN A 221 -8.92 -20.09 -6.43
N PRO A 222 -9.66 -19.56 -5.45
CA PRO A 222 -10.48 -18.36 -5.63
C PRO A 222 -9.66 -17.16 -6.12
N ARG A 223 -10.24 -16.40 -7.05
CA ARG A 223 -9.64 -15.16 -7.57
C ARG A 223 -10.67 -14.03 -7.53
N THR A 224 -10.18 -12.82 -7.41
CA THR A 224 -10.97 -11.59 -7.56
C THR A 224 -11.31 -11.36 -9.04
N ALA A 225 -12.19 -10.41 -9.36
CA ALA A 225 -12.43 -9.98 -10.74
C ALA A 225 -11.16 -9.39 -11.39
N PHE A 226 -10.23 -8.90 -10.60
CA PHE A 226 -8.88 -8.47 -11.02
C PHE A 226 -7.92 -9.64 -11.25
N HIS A 227 -8.39 -10.87 -11.17
CA HIS A 227 -7.62 -12.13 -11.24
C HIS A 227 -6.55 -12.31 -10.15
N TRP A 228 -6.58 -11.52 -9.09
CA TRP A 228 -5.71 -11.71 -7.93
C TRP A 228 -6.16 -12.92 -7.11
N ASN A 229 -5.21 -13.67 -6.59
CA ASN A 229 -5.52 -14.81 -5.74
C ASN A 229 -6.05 -14.35 -4.38
N VAL A 230 -7.07 -15.04 -3.87
CA VAL A 230 -7.57 -14.82 -2.51
C VAL A 230 -6.62 -15.52 -1.53
N THR A 231 -5.88 -14.74 -0.75
CA THR A 231 -4.80 -15.21 0.14
C THR A 231 -4.84 -14.47 1.46
N PRO A 232 -5.80 -14.76 2.34
CA PRO A 232 -5.98 -14.03 3.59
C PRO A 232 -4.75 -14.05 4.51
N GLU A 233 -3.92 -15.08 4.44
CA GLU A 233 -2.65 -15.23 5.19
C GLU A 233 -1.71 -14.03 4.96
N SER A 234 -1.84 -13.34 3.84
CA SER A 234 -1.04 -12.15 3.55
C SER A 234 -1.21 -11.03 4.59
N LEU A 235 -2.41 -10.87 5.18
CA LEU A 235 -2.67 -9.91 6.26
C LEU A 235 -2.19 -10.34 7.65
N ARG A 236 -1.77 -11.59 7.81
CA ARG A 236 -1.05 -12.01 9.02
C ARG A 236 0.46 -11.79 8.87
N TRP A 237 1.02 -12.32 7.79
CA TRP A 237 2.46 -12.41 7.63
C TRP A 237 3.11 -11.14 7.10
N GLY A 238 2.43 -10.38 6.24
CA GLY A 238 2.92 -9.10 5.72
C GLY A 238 3.18 -8.09 6.84
N PRO A 239 2.17 -7.70 7.62
CA PRO A 239 2.33 -6.77 8.73
C PRO A 239 3.35 -7.26 9.76
N LYS A 240 3.37 -8.57 10.05
CA LYS A 240 4.32 -9.17 10.99
C LYS A 240 5.77 -8.98 10.52
N PHE A 241 6.10 -9.36 9.30
CA PHE A 241 7.47 -9.26 8.80
C PHE A 241 7.91 -7.80 8.61
N LEU A 242 7.00 -6.91 8.21
CA LEU A 242 7.28 -5.48 8.08
C LEU A 242 7.52 -4.84 9.46
N HIS A 243 6.68 -5.14 10.45
CA HIS A 243 6.89 -4.68 11.82
C HIS A 243 8.22 -5.21 12.41
N GLU A 244 8.52 -6.49 12.23
CA GLU A 244 9.78 -7.09 12.70
C GLU A 244 11.03 -6.41 12.09
N ARG A 245 10.93 -5.88 10.85
CA ARG A 245 12.04 -5.18 10.20
C ARG A 245 12.12 -3.70 10.57
N TYR A 246 11.01 -3.02 10.66
CA TYR A 246 10.95 -1.57 10.75
C TYR A 246 10.62 -1.03 12.15
N GLY A 247 10.09 -1.85 13.05
CA GLY A 247 9.77 -1.47 14.42
C GLY A 247 8.58 -0.51 14.57
N LEU A 248 7.95 -0.09 13.49
CA LEU A 248 6.84 0.87 13.50
C LEU A 248 5.49 0.17 13.71
N PRO A 249 4.51 0.85 14.35
CA PRO A 249 3.11 0.43 14.28
C PRO A 249 2.64 0.36 12.83
N VAL A 250 1.69 -0.55 12.55
CA VAL A 250 1.22 -0.79 11.17
C VAL A 250 -0.21 -0.34 11.00
N PHE A 251 -0.49 0.37 9.89
CA PHE A 251 -1.83 0.54 9.35
C PHE A 251 -1.97 -0.29 8.07
N ILE A 252 -3.03 -1.07 7.96
CA ILE A 252 -3.46 -1.58 6.66
C ILE A 252 -4.21 -0.46 5.97
N THR A 253 -3.54 0.21 5.06
CA THR A 253 -4.04 1.40 4.39
C THR A 253 -4.98 1.07 3.24
N GLU A 254 -4.80 -0.12 2.64
CA GLU A 254 -5.76 -0.66 1.69
C GLU A 254 -5.77 -2.20 1.73
N ASN A 255 -6.98 -2.75 1.70
CA ASN A 255 -7.28 -4.14 1.40
C ASN A 255 -8.73 -4.24 0.95
N GLY A 256 -9.03 -5.04 -0.07
CA GLY A 256 -10.38 -5.18 -0.60
C GLY A 256 -10.46 -6.17 -1.74
N LEU A 257 -11.67 -6.36 -2.22
CA LEU A 257 -12.03 -7.29 -3.30
C LEU A 257 -12.65 -6.53 -4.46
N SER A 258 -12.06 -6.62 -5.67
CA SER A 258 -12.82 -6.31 -6.88
C SER A 258 -13.76 -7.46 -7.22
N ASN A 259 -14.99 -7.14 -7.60
CA ASN A 259 -16.03 -8.10 -7.95
C ASN A 259 -16.88 -7.59 -9.12
N THR A 260 -17.67 -8.47 -9.72
CA THR A 260 -18.66 -8.14 -10.75
C THR A 260 -20.00 -7.90 -10.07
N ASP A 261 -20.18 -6.72 -9.51
CA ASP A 261 -21.39 -6.36 -8.77
C ASP A 261 -22.40 -5.68 -9.69
N TRP A 262 -23.69 -6.00 -9.51
CA TRP A 262 -24.82 -5.35 -10.20
C TRP A 262 -26.00 -5.19 -9.24
N VAL A 263 -26.95 -4.34 -9.61
CA VAL A 263 -28.21 -4.20 -8.89
C VAL A 263 -29.14 -5.35 -9.30
N ALA A 264 -29.55 -6.17 -8.36
CA ALA A 264 -30.47 -7.29 -8.56
C ALA A 264 -31.92 -6.80 -8.77
N GLU A 265 -32.84 -7.70 -9.14
CA GLU A 265 -34.25 -7.37 -9.40
C GLU A 265 -34.95 -6.79 -8.16
N ASP A 266 -34.53 -7.15 -6.97
CA ASP A 266 -35.05 -6.59 -5.71
C ASP A 266 -34.49 -5.17 -5.40
N GLY A 267 -33.68 -4.59 -6.30
CA GLY A 267 -33.09 -3.26 -6.16
C GLY A 267 -31.87 -3.22 -5.25
N ARG A 268 -31.35 -4.35 -4.77
CA ARG A 268 -30.18 -4.46 -3.89
C ARG A 268 -28.95 -4.93 -4.65
N VAL A 269 -27.81 -4.82 -4.02
CA VAL A 269 -26.55 -5.39 -4.52
C VAL A 269 -26.04 -6.43 -3.53
N HIS A 270 -26.11 -7.68 -3.93
CA HIS A 270 -25.69 -8.82 -3.14
C HIS A 270 -24.24 -9.20 -3.45
N ASP A 271 -23.36 -9.05 -2.47
CA ASP A 271 -21.92 -9.31 -2.63
C ASP A 271 -21.34 -10.18 -1.49
N PRO A 272 -21.88 -11.38 -1.27
CA PRO A 272 -21.46 -12.27 -0.18
C PRO A 272 -19.97 -12.64 -0.28
N GLN A 273 -19.40 -12.66 -1.49
CA GLN A 273 -17.98 -12.93 -1.71
C GLN A 273 -17.09 -11.86 -1.07
N ARG A 274 -17.51 -10.57 -1.13
CA ARG A 274 -16.76 -9.47 -0.48
C ARG A 274 -16.84 -9.58 1.04
N ILE A 275 -17.98 -9.99 1.57
CA ILE A 275 -18.15 -10.28 3.01
C ILE A 275 -17.22 -11.41 3.45
N ASP A 276 -17.20 -12.53 2.73
CA ASP A 276 -16.34 -13.69 3.05
C ASP A 276 -14.86 -13.34 2.94
N PHE A 277 -14.46 -12.67 1.85
CA PHE A 277 -13.09 -12.17 1.64
C PHE A 277 -12.65 -11.31 2.83
N THR A 278 -13.37 -10.23 3.11
CA THR A 278 -13.00 -9.27 4.16
C THR A 278 -12.95 -9.93 5.53
N ARG A 279 -13.92 -10.83 5.83
CA ARG A 279 -13.93 -11.60 7.08
C ARG A 279 -12.69 -12.48 7.23
N ARG A 280 -12.28 -13.19 6.20
CA ARG A 280 -11.08 -14.06 6.23
C ARG A 280 -9.81 -13.23 6.44
N TYR A 281 -9.67 -12.11 5.72
CA TYR A 281 -8.51 -11.24 5.85
C TYR A 281 -8.41 -10.60 7.23
N LEU A 282 -9.53 -10.12 7.78
CA LEU A 282 -9.57 -9.57 9.14
C LEU A 282 -9.27 -10.62 10.22
N ARG A 283 -9.69 -11.88 10.03
CA ARG A 283 -9.31 -12.98 10.93
C ARG A 283 -7.80 -13.21 10.97
N GLU A 284 -7.15 -13.19 9.83
CA GLU A 284 -5.69 -13.32 9.74
C GLU A 284 -4.98 -12.11 10.35
N LEU A 285 -5.48 -10.89 10.11
CA LEU A 285 -4.97 -9.70 10.74
C LEU A 285 -5.11 -9.74 12.27
N ARG A 286 -6.22 -10.28 12.78
CA ARG A 286 -6.42 -10.50 14.22
C ARG A 286 -5.38 -11.46 14.80
N LYS A 287 -4.97 -12.50 14.06
CA LYS A 287 -3.87 -13.38 14.49
C LYS A 287 -2.54 -12.62 14.59
N ALA A 288 -2.23 -11.76 13.63
CA ALA A 288 -1.03 -10.91 13.70
C ALA A 288 -1.03 -10.04 14.96
N VAL A 289 -2.17 -9.43 15.28
CA VAL A 289 -2.34 -8.65 16.53
C VAL A 289 -2.14 -9.50 17.77
N GLY A 290 -2.73 -10.69 17.81
CA GLY A 290 -2.53 -11.66 18.91
C GLY A 290 -1.07 -12.13 19.05
N GLU A 291 -0.28 -12.04 18.00
CA GLU A 291 1.16 -12.32 17.96
C GLU A 291 2.04 -11.10 18.29
N GLY A 292 1.44 -9.98 18.72
CA GLY A 292 2.14 -8.80 19.18
C GLY A 292 2.41 -7.73 18.12
N VAL A 293 1.89 -7.87 16.89
CA VAL A 293 2.01 -6.80 15.88
C VAL A 293 1.10 -5.62 16.25
N PRO A 294 1.64 -4.41 16.44
CA PRO A 294 0.85 -3.24 16.82
C PRO A 294 0.10 -2.67 15.61
N VAL A 295 -0.95 -3.36 15.16
CA VAL A 295 -1.84 -2.86 14.11
C VAL A 295 -2.75 -1.77 14.68
N LYS A 296 -2.70 -0.57 14.11
CA LYS A 296 -3.45 0.60 14.56
C LYS A 296 -4.76 0.81 13.82
N GLY A 297 -4.86 0.32 12.60
CA GLY A 297 -6.07 0.46 11.79
C GLY A 297 -6.09 -0.40 10.55
N TYR A 298 -7.28 -0.51 9.97
CA TYR A 298 -7.55 -1.20 8.72
C TYR A 298 -8.54 -0.38 7.90
N PHE A 299 -8.19 -0.09 6.67
CA PHE A 299 -9.02 0.64 5.71
C PHE A 299 -9.41 -0.30 4.57
N HIS A 300 -10.72 -0.40 4.35
CA HIS A 300 -11.24 -1.17 3.22
C HIS A 300 -11.14 -0.35 1.93
N TRP A 301 -10.54 -0.91 0.89
CA TRP A 301 -10.59 -0.34 -0.44
C TRP A 301 -11.74 -0.96 -1.22
N SER A 302 -12.81 -0.20 -1.54
CA SER A 302 -13.00 1.22 -1.28
C SER A 302 -14.43 1.48 -0.77
N LEU A 303 -14.73 2.73 -0.38
CA LEU A 303 -16.09 3.08 0.04
C LEU A 303 -17.06 3.06 -1.15
N LEU A 304 -16.69 3.70 -2.25
CA LEU A 304 -17.48 3.79 -3.48
C LEU A 304 -16.80 3.03 -4.60
N ASP A 305 -17.59 2.40 -5.50
CA ASP A 305 -17.05 2.04 -6.81
C ASP A 305 -16.50 3.30 -7.49
N ASN A 306 -15.32 3.21 -8.09
CA ASN A 306 -14.60 4.34 -8.64
C ASN A 306 -13.88 3.99 -9.95
N PHE A 307 -13.16 4.94 -10.50
CA PHE A 307 -12.29 4.77 -11.65
C PHE A 307 -11.00 4.08 -11.21
N GLU A 308 -10.83 2.81 -11.64
CA GLU A 308 -9.67 1.98 -11.29
C GLU A 308 -8.56 2.14 -12.34
N TRP A 309 -8.01 3.31 -12.45
CA TRP A 309 -6.86 3.67 -13.31
C TRP A 309 -6.95 3.09 -14.72
N ALA A 310 -5.98 2.27 -15.14
CA ALA A 310 -5.96 1.65 -16.47
C ALA A 310 -7.11 0.65 -16.72
N GLU A 311 -7.76 0.16 -15.66
CA GLU A 311 -8.92 -0.72 -15.74
C GLU A 311 -10.24 0.05 -15.97
N GLY A 312 -10.23 1.38 -15.83
CA GLY A 312 -11.42 2.20 -15.99
C GLY A 312 -12.49 1.89 -14.94
N TYR A 313 -13.74 1.78 -15.37
CA TYR A 313 -14.88 1.54 -14.49
C TYR A 313 -15.32 0.08 -14.37
N LYS A 314 -14.59 -0.85 -14.97
CA LYS A 314 -14.97 -2.28 -14.95
C LYS A 314 -14.71 -3.00 -13.63
N GLN A 315 -13.74 -2.51 -12.83
CA GLN A 315 -13.41 -3.10 -11.54
C GLN A 315 -14.22 -2.43 -10.41
N ARG A 316 -14.96 -3.23 -9.64
CA ARG A 316 -15.81 -2.71 -8.57
C ARG A 316 -15.28 -3.13 -7.22
N PHE A 317 -14.61 -2.20 -6.54
CA PHE A 317 -14.06 -2.40 -5.18
C PHE A 317 -14.98 -1.87 -4.07
N GLY A 318 -15.92 -1.00 -4.42
CA GLY A 318 -16.72 -0.26 -3.45
C GLY A 318 -17.57 -1.13 -2.54
N LEU A 319 -17.76 -0.68 -1.32
CA LEU A 319 -18.86 -1.14 -0.44
C LEU A 319 -20.20 -0.56 -0.90
N ILE A 320 -20.17 0.49 -1.70
CA ILE A 320 -21.34 1.14 -2.30
C ILE A 320 -21.20 1.05 -3.82
N HIS A 321 -22.20 0.46 -4.46
CA HIS A 321 -22.31 0.41 -5.91
C HIS A 321 -22.63 1.79 -6.46
N VAL A 322 -21.94 2.19 -7.52
CA VAL A 322 -22.18 3.44 -8.26
C VAL A 322 -22.68 3.08 -9.66
N ASP A 323 -23.86 3.55 -10.01
CA ASP A 323 -24.31 3.60 -11.39
C ASP A 323 -23.60 4.77 -12.07
N TYR A 324 -22.67 4.49 -13.00
CA TYR A 324 -21.85 5.52 -13.63
C TYR A 324 -22.57 6.39 -14.66
N GLN A 325 -23.84 6.07 -15.01
CA GLN A 325 -24.67 6.89 -15.89
C GLN A 325 -25.50 7.91 -15.08
N THR A 326 -26.09 7.45 -13.99
CA THR A 326 -27.02 8.26 -13.17
C THR A 326 -26.38 8.78 -11.88
N PHE A 327 -25.18 8.30 -11.53
CA PHE A 327 -24.50 8.51 -10.24
C PHE A 327 -25.32 8.06 -9.02
N ARG A 328 -26.34 7.23 -9.21
CA ARG A 328 -27.06 6.60 -8.10
C ARG A 328 -26.12 5.70 -7.31
N ARG A 329 -26.18 5.84 -6.00
CA ARG A 329 -25.38 5.07 -5.04
C ARG A 329 -26.27 4.07 -4.31
N THR A 330 -25.92 2.79 -4.37
CA THR A 330 -26.66 1.69 -3.73
C THR A 330 -25.71 0.97 -2.77
N PRO A 331 -25.88 1.08 -1.44
CA PRO A 331 -25.09 0.31 -0.49
C PRO A 331 -25.22 -1.19 -0.74
N LYS A 332 -24.10 -1.90 -0.81
CA LYS A 332 -24.06 -3.35 -0.99
C LYS A 332 -24.29 -4.07 0.35
N ASP A 333 -24.55 -5.37 0.32
CA ASP A 333 -24.71 -6.15 1.55
C ASP A 333 -23.45 -6.09 2.42
N SER A 334 -22.26 -6.03 1.81
CA SER A 334 -20.97 -5.84 2.50
C SER A 334 -20.89 -4.52 3.24
N TYR A 335 -21.51 -3.44 2.78
CA TYR A 335 -21.55 -2.17 3.50
C TYR A 335 -22.22 -2.31 4.86
N TYR A 336 -23.40 -2.94 4.92
CA TYR A 336 -24.13 -3.14 6.15
C TYR A 336 -23.40 -4.08 7.09
N TRP A 337 -22.84 -5.17 6.56
CA TRP A 337 -22.04 -6.10 7.33
C TRP A 337 -20.80 -5.43 7.93
N TYR A 338 -20.06 -4.65 7.13
CA TYR A 338 -18.82 -3.98 7.59
C TYR A 338 -19.12 -2.88 8.61
N ARG A 339 -20.18 -2.10 8.42
CA ARG A 339 -20.72 -1.17 9.42
C ARG A 339 -20.96 -1.88 10.77
N ASP A 340 -21.57 -3.05 10.75
CA ASP A 340 -21.87 -3.78 11.98
C ASP A 340 -20.61 -4.39 12.62
N VAL A 341 -19.64 -4.81 11.81
CA VAL A 341 -18.29 -5.20 12.28
C VAL A 341 -17.62 -4.05 13.04
N ILE A 342 -17.65 -2.84 12.48
CA ILE A 342 -17.08 -1.63 13.10
C ILE A 342 -17.80 -1.33 14.43
N ARG A 343 -19.14 -1.27 14.42
CA ARG A 343 -19.95 -0.99 15.61
C ARG A 343 -19.68 -1.98 16.75
N ARG A 344 -19.45 -3.25 16.41
CA ARG A 344 -19.13 -4.31 17.37
C ARG A 344 -17.65 -4.42 17.68
N ARG A 345 -16.81 -3.50 17.18
CA ARG A 345 -15.35 -3.51 17.39
C ARG A 345 -14.71 -4.84 17.01
N GLY A 346 -15.15 -5.45 15.90
CA GLY A 346 -14.66 -6.73 15.41
C GLY A 346 -15.14 -7.97 16.19
N GLN A 347 -16.09 -7.82 17.11
CA GLN A 347 -16.72 -8.99 17.74
C GLN A 347 -17.52 -9.77 16.69
N GLY A 348 -17.31 -11.09 16.62
CA GLY A 348 -17.99 -11.98 15.68
C GLY A 348 -17.31 -12.12 14.30
N ILE A 349 -16.08 -11.60 14.14
CA ILE A 349 -15.24 -11.87 12.96
C ILE A 349 -14.55 -13.22 13.10
#